data_52d3e2623ab9c54c3a29d91c9929abd7
#
_entry.id   52d3e2623ab9c54c3a29d91c9929abd7
#
_cell.length_a   1.000
_cell.length_b   1.000
_cell.length_c   1.000
_cell.angle_alpha   90.00
_cell.angle_beta   90.00
_cell.angle_gamma   90.00
#
_symmetry.space_group_name_H-M   'P 1'
#
loop_
_entity.id
_entity.type
_entity.pdbx_description
1 polymer ?
#
loop_
_entity_poly.entity_id
_entity_poly.type
_entity_poly.pdbx_seq_one_letter_code
_entity_poly.pdbx_strand_id
1 'polypeptide(L)'
;MDYLVQSVPSKSGLASPERYREDVVEEPLTERGRRSRERIVDAAAALVAERGAGGARLDQILEAAGASKSQLYHYFSDKEDLVRAVIARRVGETVHCQGPQLDKVDSLAALRRWFDWLVDQNAERDCPGCPLGALASELADCDEAARGDLTCGFDTWIGYVIEGIERMKVSGELDERADPRRLGVAVFASLQGGLLLSKTYKDPQYLRDALDATYDHFLSLRAHHPGAPKRPPG
;
A
#
# COMPACT_ATOMS: atom_id res chain seq x y z
N MET A 1 -12.19 -14.01 -28.01
CA MET A 1 -12.43 -12.81 -27.21
C MET A 1 -11.11 -12.50 -26.55
N ASP A 2 -10.25 -11.80 -27.31
CA ASP A 2 -8.86 -11.52 -26.92
C ASP A 2 -8.83 -10.32 -25.98
N TYR A 3 -8.57 -10.56 -24.70
CA TYR A 3 -8.20 -9.50 -23.77
C TYR A 3 -6.79 -9.07 -24.12
N LEU A 4 -6.66 -7.92 -24.76
CA LEU A 4 -5.40 -7.21 -24.96
C LEU A 4 -4.73 -7.00 -23.62
N VAL A 5 -3.67 -7.76 -23.38
CA VAL A 5 -2.71 -7.50 -22.31
C VAL A 5 -1.98 -6.20 -22.66
N GLN A 6 -2.45 -5.08 -22.14
CA GLN A 6 -1.70 -3.84 -22.21
C GLN A 6 -0.42 -4.03 -21.37
N SER A 7 0.70 -3.88 -22.04
CA SER A 7 2.04 -3.94 -21.43
C SER A 7 2.17 -2.89 -20.35
N VAL A 8 2.50 -3.37 -19.14
CA VAL A 8 2.91 -2.48 -18.02
C VAL A 8 4.17 -1.73 -18.44
N PRO A 9 4.26 -0.43 -18.22
CA PRO A 9 5.45 0.34 -18.55
C PRO A 9 6.68 -0.22 -17.81
N SER A 10 7.80 -0.26 -18.54
CA SER A 10 9.12 -0.61 -18.02
C SER A 10 9.54 0.35 -16.89
N LYS A 11 10.58 -0.01 -16.14
CA LYS A 11 11.17 0.68 -14.96
C LYS A 11 11.17 2.22 -14.94
N SER A 12 10.99 2.88 -16.08
CA SER A 12 10.88 4.34 -16.21
C SER A 12 9.48 4.90 -15.96
N GLY A 13 8.49 4.07 -15.66
CA GLY A 13 7.07 4.44 -15.53
C GLY A 13 6.44 4.21 -14.17
N LEU A 14 7.11 3.55 -13.22
CA LEU A 14 6.62 3.47 -11.85
C LEU A 14 6.85 4.82 -11.17
N ALA A 15 5.77 5.43 -10.68
CA ALA A 15 5.85 6.71 -10.00
C ALA A 15 6.70 6.55 -8.73
N SER A 16 7.85 7.25 -8.69
CA SER A 16 8.63 7.35 -7.46
C SER A 16 7.81 8.11 -6.41
N PRO A 17 8.04 7.89 -5.11
CA PRO A 17 7.40 8.65 -4.03
C PRO A 17 7.55 10.17 -4.18
N GLU A 18 8.59 10.61 -4.89
CA GLU A 18 8.86 12.01 -5.22
C GLU A 18 7.88 12.55 -6.27
N ARG A 19 7.48 11.76 -7.28
CA ARG A 19 6.48 12.18 -8.29
C ARG A 19 5.10 12.40 -7.71
N TYR A 20 4.71 11.69 -6.66
CA TYR A 20 3.43 11.92 -5.99
C TYR A 20 3.34 13.31 -5.33
N ARG A 21 4.49 14.01 -5.16
CA ARG A 21 4.59 15.36 -4.62
C ARG A 21 4.66 16.47 -5.68
N GLU A 22 5.02 16.16 -6.92
CA GLU A 22 5.41 17.18 -7.91
C GLU A 22 4.26 17.68 -8.80
N ASP A 23 3.15 16.94 -8.93
CA ASP A 23 2.08 17.28 -9.89
C ASP A 23 1.00 18.24 -9.34
N VAL A 24 1.12 18.68 -8.08
CA VAL A 24 0.26 19.75 -7.54
C VAL A 24 1.10 21.02 -7.47
N VAL A 25 1.02 21.86 -8.49
CA VAL A 25 1.52 23.25 -8.45
C VAL A 25 0.63 24.02 -7.49
N GLU A 26 0.83 23.81 -6.19
CA GLU A 26 0.24 24.69 -5.17
C GLU A 26 1.12 25.95 -5.07
N GLU A 27 0.50 27.13 -5.07
CA GLU A 27 1.19 28.35 -4.61
C GLU A 27 1.84 28.06 -3.26
N PRO A 28 3.10 28.49 -3.03
CA PRO A 28 3.83 28.15 -1.81
C PRO A 28 3.07 28.67 -0.59
N LEU A 29 2.41 27.77 0.10
CA LEU A 29 1.69 28.09 1.33
C LEU A 29 2.68 28.58 2.40
N THR A 30 2.27 29.60 3.17
CA THR A 30 3.00 29.98 4.38
C THR A 30 3.01 28.82 5.37
N GLU A 31 3.96 28.78 6.28
CA GLU A 31 4.03 27.76 7.34
C GLU A 31 2.71 27.65 8.14
N ARG A 32 2.05 28.78 8.40
CA ARG A 32 0.73 28.79 9.04
C ARG A 32 -0.34 28.19 8.14
N GLY A 33 -0.28 28.42 6.84
CA GLY A 33 -1.18 27.85 5.84
C GLY A 33 -1.03 26.33 5.77
N ARG A 34 0.20 25.80 5.69
CA ARG A 34 0.47 24.37 5.70
C ARG A 34 -0.10 23.68 6.93
N ARG A 35 0.17 24.21 8.12
CA ARG A 35 -0.38 23.67 9.38
C ARG A 35 -1.91 23.68 9.41
N SER A 36 -2.53 24.71 8.83
CA SER A 36 -4.00 24.79 8.76
C SER A 36 -4.56 23.73 7.81
N ARG A 37 -3.95 23.54 6.62
CA ARG A 37 -4.31 22.50 5.65
C ARG A 37 -4.12 21.09 6.25
N GLU A 38 -2.99 20.85 6.90
CA GLU A 38 -2.67 19.57 7.55
C GLU A 38 -3.71 19.20 8.61
N ARG A 39 -4.11 20.13 9.49
CA ARG A 39 -5.16 19.85 10.50
C ARG A 39 -6.49 19.45 9.87
N ILE A 40 -6.87 20.06 8.73
CA ILE A 40 -8.11 19.70 8.03
C ILE A 40 -7.98 18.28 7.44
N VAL A 41 -6.85 17.96 6.82
CA VAL A 41 -6.58 16.60 6.29
C VAL A 41 -6.54 15.56 7.42
N ASP A 42 -5.95 15.89 8.57
CA ASP A 42 -5.89 15.00 9.74
C ASP A 42 -7.28 14.69 10.27
N ALA A 43 -8.11 15.70 10.46
CA ALA A 43 -9.49 15.54 10.90
C ALA A 43 -10.32 14.74 9.87
N ALA A 44 -10.14 15.02 8.57
CA ALA A 44 -10.77 14.27 7.51
C ALA A 44 -10.33 12.80 7.50
N ALA A 45 -9.01 12.54 7.62
CA ALA A 45 -8.47 11.18 7.64
C ALA A 45 -8.99 10.34 8.82
N ALA A 46 -9.17 10.96 9.99
CA ALA A 46 -9.76 10.30 11.16
C ALA A 46 -11.24 9.93 10.93
N LEU A 47 -12.05 10.88 10.43
CA LEU A 47 -13.47 10.64 10.15
C LEU A 47 -13.70 9.67 9.00
N VAL A 48 -12.89 9.73 7.95
CA VAL A 48 -12.91 8.76 6.84
C VAL A 48 -12.55 7.35 7.33
N ALA A 49 -11.58 7.21 8.22
CA ALA A 49 -11.24 5.90 8.80
C ALA A 49 -12.38 5.32 9.65
N GLU A 50 -13.14 6.17 10.34
CA GLU A 50 -14.26 5.75 11.20
C GLU A 50 -15.55 5.45 10.42
N ARG A 51 -15.85 6.25 9.38
CA ARG A 51 -17.19 6.30 8.75
C ARG A 51 -17.20 6.07 7.25
N GLY A 52 -16.02 5.87 6.64
CA GLY A 52 -15.84 5.87 5.19
C GLY A 52 -15.85 7.28 4.60
N ALA A 53 -15.47 7.40 3.33
CA ALA A 53 -15.44 8.69 2.62
C ALA A 53 -16.85 9.28 2.44
N GLY A 54 -17.85 8.44 2.15
CA GLY A 54 -19.25 8.84 2.04
C GLY A 54 -19.83 9.34 3.37
N GLY A 55 -19.50 8.68 4.48
CA GLY A 55 -20.00 8.99 5.83
C GLY A 55 -19.32 10.18 6.50
N ALA A 56 -18.13 10.57 6.08
CA ALA A 56 -17.41 11.72 6.61
C ALA A 56 -18.05 13.04 6.12
N ARG A 57 -18.73 13.76 7.01
CA ARG A 57 -19.43 15.01 6.68
C ARG A 57 -18.51 16.20 6.86
N LEU A 58 -18.58 17.18 5.94
CA LEU A 58 -17.73 18.38 5.97
C LEU A 58 -17.90 19.21 7.24
N ASP A 59 -19.12 19.34 7.76
CA ASP A 59 -19.39 20.05 9.01
C ASP A 59 -18.66 19.44 10.21
N GLN A 60 -18.64 18.11 10.31
CA GLN A 60 -17.93 17.37 11.36
C GLN A 60 -16.40 17.47 11.19
N ILE A 61 -15.91 17.42 9.94
CA ILE A 61 -14.49 17.62 9.65
C ILE A 61 -14.04 19.01 10.09
N LEU A 62 -14.82 20.04 9.75
CA LEU A 62 -14.51 21.42 10.13
C LEU A 62 -14.52 21.63 11.64
N GLU A 63 -15.49 21.07 12.35
CA GLU A 63 -15.57 21.09 13.80
C GLU A 63 -14.33 20.43 14.43
N ALA A 64 -13.99 19.21 13.98
CA ALA A 64 -12.83 18.48 14.48
C ALA A 64 -11.49 19.17 14.19
N ALA A 65 -11.38 19.84 13.03
CA ALA A 65 -10.19 20.59 12.63
C ALA A 65 -10.07 21.96 13.29
N GLY A 66 -11.13 22.47 13.92
CA GLY A 66 -11.22 23.87 14.38
C GLY A 66 -11.05 24.86 13.21
N ALA A 67 -11.66 24.52 12.05
CA ALA A 67 -11.53 25.30 10.81
C ALA A 67 -12.87 25.84 10.33
N SER A 68 -12.85 26.98 9.64
CA SER A 68 -14.03 27.55 9.01
C SER A 68 -14.23 27.00 7.59
N LYS A 69 -15.48 27.12 7.06
CA LYS A 69 -15.75 26.81 5.64
C LYS A 69 -14.85 27.62 4.69
N SER A 70 -14.60 28.88 4.99
CA SER A 70 -13.71 29.72 4.17
C SER A 70 -12.27 29.17 4.15
N GLN A 71 -11.77 28.68 5.28
CA GLN A 71 -10.46 28.07 5.33
C GLN A 71 -10.42 26.76 4.54
N LEU A 72 -11.46 25.93 4.59
CA LEU A 72 -11.53 24.70 3.80
C LEU A 72 -11.47 25.01 2.30
N TYR A 73 -12.37 25.89 1.81
CA TYR A 73 -12.45 26.26 0.39
C TYR A 73 -11.26 27.09 -0.11
N HIS A 74 -10.41 27.57 0.79
CA HIS A 74 -9.11 28.13 0.42
C HIS A 74 -8.09 27.06 0.01
N TYR A 75 -8.20 25.84 0.57
CA TYR A 75 -7.26 24.75 0.33
C TYR A 75 -7.82 23.63 -0.56
N PHE A 76 -9.12 23.46 -0.61
CA PHE A 76 -9.80 22.38 -1.32
C PHE A 76 -11.00 22.91 -2.07
N SER A 77 -11.12 22.53 -3.34
CA SER A 77 -12.23 22.95 -4.21
C SER A 77 -13.58 22.37 -3.75
N ASP A 78 -13.57 21.13 -3.27
CA ASP A 78 -14.75 20.37 -2.86
C ASP A 78 -14.36 19.26 -1.84
N LYS A 79 -15.32 18.39 -1.52
CA LYS A 79 -15.11 17.26 -0.61
C LYS A 79 -14.22 16.19 -1.27
N GLU A 80 -14.39 15.98 -2.53
CA GLU A 80 -13.67 15.00 -3.34
C GLU A 80 -12.17 15.33 -3.35
N ASP A 81 -11.80 16.59 -3.52
CA ASP A 81 -10.42 17.08 -3.45
C ASP A 81 -9.82 16.88 -2.05
N LEU A 82 -10.58 17.13 -0.99
CA LEU A 82 -10.16 16.81 0.38
C LEU A 82 -9.95 15.30 0.58
N VAL A 83 -10.82 14.44 0.03
CA VAL A 83 -10.68 12.98 0.12
C VAL A 83 -9.44 12.52 -0.63
N ARG A 84 -9.11 13.11 -1.78
CA ARG A 84 -7.85 12.82 -2.51
C ARG A 84 -6.63 13.20 -1.67
N ALA A 85 -6.67 14.33 -0.95
CA ALA A 85 -5.59 14.67 -0.03
C ALA A 85 -5.46 13.65 1.13
N VAL A 86 -6.57 13.07 1.60
CA VAL A 86 -6.55 11.96 2.57
C VAL A 86 -5.92 10.71 1.95
N ILE A 87 -6.25 10.36 0.69
CA ILE A 87 -5.64 9.23 -0.01
C ILE A 87 -4.12 9.44 -0.10
N ALA A 88 -3.67 10.59 -0.59
CA ALA A 88 -2.26 10.94 -0.70
C ALA A 88 -1.51 10.79 0.63
N ARG A 89 -2.11 11.27 1.71
CA ARG A 89 -1.56 11.12 3.05
C ARG A 89 -1.45 9.65 3.46
N ARG A 90 -2.50 8.85 3.26
CA ARG A 90 -2.50 7.41 3.60
C ARG A 90 -1.48 6.61 2.80
N VAL A 91 -1.31 6.94 1.51
CA VAL A 91 -0.24 6.36 0.68
C VAL A 91 1.12 6.69 1.28
N GLY A 92 1.38 7.97 1.58
CA GLY A 92 2.64 8.41 2.17
C GLY A 92 2.92 7.73 3.52
N GLU A 93 1.94 7.65 4.42
CA GLU A 93 2.05 6.97 5.72
C GLU A 93 2.36 5.48 5.55
N THR A 94 1.66 4.79 4.63
CA THR A 94 1.85 3.36 4.38
C THR A 94 3.24 3.08 3.84
N VAL A 95 3.68 3.84 2.84
CA VAL A 95 5.02 3.70 2.24
C VAL A 95 6.11 4.05 3.26
N HIS A 96 5.95 5.15 4.00
CA HIS A 96 6.94 5.56 5.02
C HIS A 96 7.06 4.54 6.16
N CYS A 97 5.93 3.98 6.62
CA CYS A 97 5.94 3.00 7.71
C CYS A 97 6.59 1.67 7.29
N GLN A 98 6.38 1.23 6.05
CA GLN A 98 6.88 -0.04 5.54
C GLN A 98 8.21 0.06 4.79
N GLY A 99 8.56 1.24 4.26
CA GLY A 99 9.77 1.46 3.47
C GLY A 99 11.03 0.86 4.09
N PRO A 100 11.33 1.13 5.37
CA PRO A 100 12.53 0.58 6.02
C PRO A 100 12.58 -0.96 6.07
N GLN A 101 11.43 -1.63 6.00
CA GLN A 101 11.34 -3.09 5.92
C GLN A 101 11.44 -3.57 4.48
N LEU A 102 10.72 -2.92 3.55
CA LEU A 102 10.68 -3.26 2.13
C LEU A 102 12.03 -3.04 1.43
N ASP A 103 12.76 -1.99 1.77
CA ASP A 103 14.10 -1.73 1.23
C ASP A 103 15.10 -2.86 1.55
N LYS A 104 14.84 -3.60 2.63
CA LYS A 104 15.68 -4.72 3.09
C LYS A 104 15.21 -6.09 2.57
N VAL A 105 14.11 -6.15 1.81
CA VAL A 105 13.62 -7.40 1.21
C VAL A 105 14.51 -7.75 0.02
N ASP A 106 15.63 -8.42 0.30
CA ASP A 106 16.62 -8.88 -0.67
C ASP A 106 16.85 -10.41 -0.61
N SER A 107 16.13 -11.09 0.28
CA SER A 107 16.26 -12.53 0.55
C SER A 107 14.94 -13.10 1.06
N LEU A 108 14.78 -14.43 0.93
CA LEU A 108 13.62 -15.14 1.47
C LEU A 108 13.50 -14.93 2.98
N ALA A 109 14.62 -14.90 3.68
CA ALA A 109 14.63 -14.62 5.12
C ALA A 109 14.15 -13.20 5.44
N ALA A 110 14.50 -12.21 4.62
CA ALA A 110 14.02 -10.84 4.78
C ALA A 110 12.53 -10.71 4.44
N LEU A 111 12.07 -11.41 3.39
CA LEU A 111 10.66 -11.49 3.02
C LEU A 111 9.83 -12.09 4.18
N ARG A 112 10.32 -13.17 4.82
CA ARG A 112 9.67 -13.78 5.98
C ARG A 112 9.55 -12.80 7.14
N ARG A 113 10.62 -12.08 7.49
CA ARG A 113 10.59 -11.08 8.57
C ARG A 113 9.59 -9.96 8.28
N TRP A 114 9.48 -9.51 7.03
CA TRP A 114 8.49 -8.51 6.65
C TRP A 114 7.06 -9.04 6.80
N PHE A 115 6.79 -10.28 6.40
CA PHE A 115 5.49 -10.93 6.58
C PHE A 115 5.11 -11.07 8.06
N ASP A 116 6.05 -11.52 8.90
CA ASP A 116 5.85 -11.62 10.34
C ASP A 116 5.52 -10.25 10.95
N TRP A 117 6.29 -9.22 10.58
CA TRP A 117 6.06 -7.86 11.02
C TRP A 117 4.64 -7.35 10.61
N LEU A 118 4.18 -7.63 9.39
CA LEU A 118 2.83 -7.26 8.94
C LEU A 118 1.74 -7.90 9.81
N VAL A 119 1.90 -9.17 10.13
CA VAL A 119 0.94 -9.91 10.99
C VAL A 119 0.92 -9.32 12.40
N ASP A 120 2.10 -9.07 12.98
CA ASP A 120 2.25 -8.51 14.32
C ASP A 120 1.62 -7.11 14.38
N GLN A 121 1.92 -6.23 13.42
CA GLN A 121 1.32 -4.89 13.33
C GLN A 121 -0.20 -4.92 13.16
N ASN A 122 -0.72 -5.91 12.42
CA ASN A 122 -2.17 -6.07 12.27
C ASN A 122 -2.81 -6.56 13.58
N ALA A 123 -2.19 -7.49 14.28
CA ALA A 123 -2.68 -8.00 15.55
C ALA A 123 -2.66 -6.94 16.67
N GLU A 124 -1.56 -6.20 16.80
CA GLU A 124 -1.39 -5.13 17.81
C GLU A 124 -2.44 -4.02 17.71
N ARG A 125 -3.02 -3.81 16.52
CA ARG A 125 -4.03 -2.78 16.25
C ARG A 125 -5.45 -3.33 16.16
N ASP A 126 -5.75 -4.49 16.71
CA ASP A 126 -7.08 -5.14 16.65
C ASP A 126 -7.58 -5.33 15.21
N CYS A 127 -6.69 -5.77 14.32
CA CYS A 127 -7.03 -6.12 12.93
C CYS A 127 -7.77 -5.00 12.16
N PRO A 128 -7.16 -3.81 11.98
CA PRO A 128 -7.82 -2.66 11.36
C PRO A 128 -8.10 -2.85 9.87
N GLY A 129 -7.39 -3.80 9.22
CA GLY A 129 -7.37 -3.98 7.78
C GLY A 129 -6.47 -2.96 7.06
N CYS A 130 -6.63 -2.84 5.75
CA CYS A 130 -5.92 -1.86 4.94
C CYS A 130 -6.75 -0.59 4.74
N PRO A 131 -6.31 0.59 5.20
CA PRO A 131 -7.03 1.84 4.98
C PRO A 131 -7.19 2.18 3.48
N LEU A 132 -6.16 1.93 2.68
CA LEU A 132 -6.20 2.14 1.23
C LEU A 132 -7.14 1.15 0.52
N GLY A 133 -7.14 -0.12 0.95
CA GLY A 133 -8.06 -1.13 0.44
C GLY A 133 -9.52 -0.79 0.74
N ALA A 134 -9.80 -0.23 1.91
CA ALA A 134 -11.14 0.24 2.27
C ALA A 134 -11.59 1.40 1.36
N LEU A 135 -10.73 2.40 1.14
CA LEU A 135 -11.00 3.52 0.24
C LEU A 135 -11.16 3.06 -1.20
N ALA A 136 -10.35 2.11 -1.67
CA ALA A 136 -10.49 1.54 -3.01
C ALA A 136 -11.83 0.84 -3.20
N SER A 137 -12.30 0.07 -2.20
CA SER A 137 -13.59 -0.60 -2.24
C SER A 137 -14.78 0.37 -2.25
N GLU A 138 -14.62 1.58 -1.70
CA GLU A 138 -15.68 2.59 -1.64
C GLU A 138 -15.69 3.50 -2.87
N LEU A 139 -14.52 3.88 -3.39
CA LEU A 139 -14.39 5.00 -4.33
C LEU A 139 -14.08 4.56 -5.77
N ALA A 140 -13.55 3.35 -6.00
CA ALA A 140 -13.04 2.96 -7.31
C ALA A 140 -14.10 3.00 -8.45
N ASP A 141 -15.37 2.81 -8.10
CA ASP A 141 -16.48 2.80 -9.08
C ASP A 141 -17.16 4.16 -9.23
N CYS A 142 -16.97 5.09 -8.29
CA CYS A 142 -17.74 6.35 -8.24
C CYS A 142 -16.88 7.62 -8.36
N ASP A 143 -15.55 7.51 -8.21
CA ASP A 143 -14.62 8.64 -8.29
C ASP A 143 -13.37 8.23 -9.10
N GLU A 144 -13.33 8.66 -10.36
CA GLU A 144 -12.25 8.34 -11.30
C GLU A 144 -10.89 8.93 -10.84
N ALA A 145 -10.89 10.14 -10.28
CA ALA A 145 -9.67 10.78 -9.80
C ALA A 145 -9.12 10.04 -8.55
N ALA A 146 -10.00 9.74 -7.58
CA ALA A 146 -9.62 8.94 -6.41
C ALA A 146 -9.14 7.54 -6.80
N ARG A 147 -9.77 6.89 -7.80
CA ARG A 147 -9.32 5.61 -8.35
C ARG A 147 -7.91 5.71 -8.92
N GLY A 148 -7.61 6.79 -9.65
CA GLY A 148 -6.28 7.06 -10.18
C GLY A 148 -5.23 7.21 -9.07
N ASP A 149 -5.53 7.99 -8.04
CA ASP A 149 -4.64 8.21 -6.89
C ASP A 149 -4.39 6.89 -6.12
N LEU A 150 -5.43 6.08 -5.91
CA LEU A 150 -5.32 4.78 -5.26
C LEU A 150 -4.50 3.78 -6.10
N THR A 151 -4.70 3.76 -7.42
CA THR A 151 -3.90 2.95 -8.34
C THR A 151 -2.43 3.31 -8.25
N CYS A 152 -2.09 4.61 -8.29
CA CYS A 152 -0.72 5.09 -8.13
C CYS A 152 -0.11 4.65 -6.77
N GLY A 153 -0.87 4.73 -5.69
CA GLY A 153 -0.46 4.28 -4.37
C GLY A 153 -0.19 2.77 -4.32
N PHE A 154 -1.04 1.97 -4.92
CA PHE A 154 -0.87 0.52 -5.00
C PHE A 154 0.32 0.14 -5.90
N ASP A 155 0.47 0.78 -7.04
CA ASP A 155 1.60 0.55 -7.95
C ASP A 155 2.94 0.87 -7.27
N THR A 156 2.99 1.95 -6.49
CA THR A 156 4.16 2.31 -5.69
C THR A 156 4.49 1.19 -4.70
N TRP A 157 3.51 0.70 -3.96
CA TRP A 157 3.72 -0.35 -2.96
C TRP A 157 4.12 -1.69 -3.59
N ILE A 158 3.42 -2.11 -4.65
CA ILE A 158 3.76 -3.32 -5.43
C ILE A 158 5.17 -3.20 -6.01
N GLY A 159 5.56 -2.01 -6.46
CA GLY A 159 6.89 -1.73 -7.02
C GLY A 159 8.01 -2.06 -6.04
N TYR A 160 7.91 -1.67 -4.77
CA TYR A 160 8.90 -2.04 -3.74
C TYR A 160 9.04 -3.56 -3.58
N VAL A 161 7.92 -4.30 -3.63
CA VAL A 161 7.94 -5.76 -3.54
C VAL A 161 8.62 -6.37 -4.77
N ILE A 162 8.29 -5.88 -5.97
CA ILE A 162 8.91 -6.32 -7.23
C ILE A 162 10.42 -6.11 -7.20
N GLU A 163 10.89 -4.93 -6.78
CA GLU A 163 12.32 -4.64 -6.67
C GLU A 163 13.03 -5.57 -5.69
N GLY A 164 12.38 -5.90 -4.56
CA GLY A 164 12.88 -6.90 -3.62
C GLY A 164 13.06 -8.28 -4.27
N ILE A 165 12.06 -8.73 -5.04
CA ILE A 165 12.11 -10.01 -5.75
C ILE A 165 13.19 -9.99 -6.85
N GLU A 166 13.34 -8.87 -7.57
CA GLU A 166 14.43 -8.71 -8.55
C GLU A 166 15.80 -8.86 -7.89
N ARG A 167 16.00 -8.27 -6.69
CA ARG A 167 17.24 -8.44 -5.92
C ARG A 167 17.49 -9.91 -5.56
N MET A 168 16.48 -10.64 -5.14
CA MET A 168 16.57 -12.09 -4.84
C MET A 168 16.91 -12.92 -6.09
N LYS A 169 16.42 -12.54 -7.27
CA LYS A 169 16.82 -13.17 -8.54
C LYS A 169 18.29 -12.89 -8.88
N VAL A 170 18.70 -11.63 -8.80
CA VAL A 170 20.09 -11.22 -9.09
C VAL A 170 21.08 -11.91 -8.16
N SER A 171 20.73 -12.10 -6.88
CA SER A 171 21.57 -12.84 -5.92
C SER A 171 21.58 -14.36 -6.14
N GLY A 172 20.72 -14.90 -7.01
CA GLY A 172 20.60 -16.34 -7.24
C GLY A 172 19.84 -17.07 -6.14
N GLU A 173 19.10 -16.39 -5.28
CA GLU A 173 18.26 -17.03 -4.26
C GLU A 173 16.96 -17.57 -4.86
N LEU A 174 16.42 -16.90 -5.86
CA LEU A 174 15.28 -17.36 -6.66
C LEU A 174 15.71 -17.84 -8.04
N ASP A 175 15.00 -18.86 -8.53
CA ASP A 175 15.17 -19.43 -9.87
C ASP A 175 14.86 -18.37 -10.95
N GLU A 176 15.52 -18.48 -12.12
CA GLU A 176 15.28 -17.59 -13.26
C GLU A 176 13.82 -17.58 -13.74
N ARG A 177 13.06 -18.65 -13.51
CA ARG A 177 11.64 -18.78 -13.82
C ARG A 177 10.75 -17.90 -12.94
N ALA A 178 11.24 -17.40 -11.80
CA ALA A 178 10.48 -16.48 -10.96
C ALA A 178 10.19 -15.19 -11.74
N ASP A 179 8.93 -14.87 -11.93
CA ASP A 179 8.46 -13.62 -12.55
C ASP A 179 8.23 -12.58 -11.44
N PRO A 180 9.07 -11.54 -11.29
CA PRO A 180 8.97 -10.58 -10.20
C PRO A 180 7.63 -9.84 -10.18
N ARG A 181 7.11 -9.49 -11.36
CA ARG A 181 5.84 -8.77 -11.44
C ARG A 181 4.68 -9.65 -10.98
N ARG A 182 4.59 -10.88 -11.48
CA ARG A 182 3.54 -11.82 -11.11
C ARG A 182 3.58 -12.15 -9.62
N LEU A 183 4.78 -12.36 -9.07
CA LEU A 183 4.98 -12.62 -7.64
C LEU A 183 4.65 -11.40 -6.79
N GLY A 184 5.06 -10.19 -7.18
CA GLY A 184 4.73 -8.95 -6.48
C GLY A 184 3.22 -8.70 -6.40
N VAL A 185 2.50 -8.92 -7.50
CA VAL A 185 1.03 -8.85 -7.52
C VAL A 185 0.41 -9.92 -6.63
N ALA A 186 0.92 -11.16 -6.64
CA ALA A 186 0.43 -12.24 -5.78
C ALA A 186 0.64 -11.93 -4.29
N VAL A 187 1.81 -11.43 -3.90
CA VAL A 187 2.08 -10.97 -2.53
C VAL A 187 1.09 -9.90 -2.11
N PHE A 188 0.89 -8.90 -2.97
CA PHE A 188 -0.02 -7.79 -2.67
C PHE A 188 -1.48 -8.24 -2.55
N ALA A 189 -1.94 -9.12 -3.45
CA ALA A 189 -3.29 -9.68 -3.41
C ALA A 189 -3.51 -10.53 -2.14
N SER A 190 -2.53 -11.36 -1.75
CA SER A 190 -2.57 -12.15 -0.52
C SER A 190 -2.61 -11.25 0.72
N LEU A 191 -1.80 -10.19 0.74
CA LEU A 191 -1.79 -9.19 1.80
C LEU A 191 -3.16 -8.50 1.93
N GLN A 192 -3.73 -8.00 0.82
CA GLN A 192 -5.02 -7.30 0.86
C GLN A 192 -6.16 -8.24 1.26
N GLY A 193 -6.19 -9.46 0.72
CA GLY A 193 -7.18 -10.48 1.10
C GLY A 193 -7.05 -10.90 2.57
N GLY A 194 -5.83 -11.15 3.02
CA GLY A 194 -5.53 -11.49 4.41
C GLY A 194 -5.93 -10.39 5.39
N LEU A 195 -5.64 -9.12 5.09
CA LEU A 195 -6.04 -7.97 5.89
C LEU A 195 -7.56 -7.79 5.93
N LEU A 196 -8.27 -8.00 4.82
CA LEU A 196 -9.72 -7.96 4.77
C LEU A 196 -10.34 -9.03 5.65
N LEU A 197 -9.88 -10.28 5.53
CA LEU A 197 -10.38 -11.40 6.33
C LEU A 197 -10.06 -11.21 7.82
N SER A 198 -8.82 -10.82 8.16
CA SER A 198 -8.46 -10.52 9.56
C SER A 198 -9.38 -9.47 10.18
N LYS A 199 -9.68 -8.39 9.45
CA LYS A 199 -10.61 -7.34 9.90
C LYS A 199 -12.02 -7.89 10.11
N THR A 200 -12.50 -8.73 9.19
CA THR A 200 -13.86 -9.26 9.21
C THR A 200 -14.06 -10.26 10.36
N TYR A 201 -13.10 -11.15 10.57
CA TYR A 201 -13.17 -12.20 11.59
C TYR A 201 -12.56 -11.79 12.94
N LYS A 202 -11.89 -10.61 13.00
CA LYS A 202 -11.15 -10.14 14.18
C LYS A 202 -10.09 -11.15 14.62
N ASP A 203 -9.44 -11.77 13.64
CA ASP A 203 -8.43 -12.79 13.85
C ASP A 203 -7.23 -12.59 12.88
N PRO A 204 -6.02 -12.31 13.41
CA PRO A 204 -4.85 -12.11 12.60
C PRO A 204 -4.36 -13.39 11.89
N GLN A 205 -4.87 -14.56 12.27
CA GLN A 205 -4.50 -15.84 11.67
C GLN A 205 -4.80 -15.87 10.16
N TYR A 206 -5.90 -15.24 9.71
CA TYR A 206 -6.23 -15.16 8.28
C TYR A 206 -5.15 -14.46 7.45
N LEU A 207 -4.55 -13.40 7.99
CA LEU A 207 -3.42 -12.74 7.33
C LEU A 207 -2.18 -13.64 7.34
N ARG A 208 -1.90 -14.29 8.47
CA ARG A 208 -0.79 -15.24 8.61
C ARG A 208 -0.87 -16.35 7.58
N ASP A 209 -2.01 -17.03 7.49
CA ASP A 209 -2.22 -18.16 6.58
C ASP A 209 -2.05 -17.74 5.10
N ALA A 210 -2.57 -16.58 4.72
CA ALA A 210 -2.44 -16.04 3.36
C ALA A 210 -0.97 -15.74 3.00
N LEU A 211 -0.22 -15.15 3.94
CA LEU A 211 1.19 -14.82 3.72
C LEU A 211 2.09 -16.08 3.81
N ASP A 212 1.76 -17.04 4.66
CA ASP A 212 2.47 -18.31 4.77
C ASP A 212 2.34 -19.12 3.46
N ALA A 213 1.12 -19.26 2.92
CA ALA A 213 0.91 -19.91 1.63
C ALA A 213 1.67 -19.20 0.48
N THR A 214 1.72 -17.87 0.53
CA THR A 214 2.50 -17.09 -0.42
C THR A 214 4.00 -17.35 -0.25
N TYR A 215 4.50 -17.42 0.97
CA TYR A 215 5.89 -17.71 1.28
C TYR A 215 6.30 -19.13 0.84
N ASP A 216 5.44 -20.13 1.04
CA ASP A 216 5.66 -21.50 0.57
C ASP A 216 5.83 -21.56 -0.95
N HIS A 217 5.07 -20.73 -1.68
CA HIS A 217 5.27 -20.59 -3.12
C HIS A 217 6.67 -20.03 -3.45
N PHE A 218 7.15 -19.03 -2.73
CA PHE A 218 8.52 -18.52 -2.89
C PHE A 218 9.57 -19.61 -2.60
N LEU A 219 9.37 -20.42 -1.56
CA LEU A 219 10.27 -21.55 -1.25
C LEU A 219 10.32 -22.56 -2.40
N SER A 220 9.22 -22.80 -3.10
CA SER A 220 9.17 -23.69 -4.27
C SER A 220 9.93 -23.14 -5.48
N LEU A 221 10.16 -21.83 -5.52
CA LEU A 221 10.94 -21.12 -6.56
C LEU A 221 12.38 -20.86 -6.14
N ARG A 222 12.83 -21.41 -5.01
CA ARG A 222 14.22 -21.27 -4.57
C ARG A 222 15.17 -21.92 -5.58
N ALA A 223 16.23 -21.20 -5.94
CA ALA A 223 17.22 -21.72 -6.86
C ALA A 223 17.88 -22.98 -6.27
N HIS A 224 17.92 -24.05 -7.06
CA HIS A 224 18.65 -25.26 -6.71
C HIS A 224 20.12 -25.01 -7.03
N HIS A 225 20.95 -24.81 -6.01
CA HIS A 225 22.40 -24.84 -6.20
C HIS A 225 22.83 -26.31 -6.47
N PRO A 226 23.38 -26.63 -7.65
CA PRO A 226 23.83 -27.99 -7.98
C PRO A 226 25.13 -28.38 -7.26
N GLY A 227 25.23 -28.14 -5.95
CA GLY A 227 26.44 -28.32 -5.17
C GLY A 227 26.27 -28.84 -3.74
N ALA A 228 25.04 -29.07 -3.26
CA ALA A 228 24.88 -29.73 -1.95
C ALA A 228 25.12 -31.22 -2.08
N PRO A 229 26.10 -31.84 -1.36
CA PRO A 229 26.32 -33.26 -1.42
C PRO A 229 25.06 -34.01 -0.96
N LYS A 230 24.57 -34.94 -1.79
CA LYS A 230 23.49 -35.86 -1.41
C LYS A 230 23.93 -36.57 -0.12
N ARG A 231 23.12 -36.42 0.94
CA ARG A 231 23.27 -37.15 2.17
C ARG A 231 23.29 -38.64 1.81
N PRO A 232 24.30 -39.44 2.20
CA PRO A 232 24.32 -40.88 1.92
C PRO A 232 23.11 -41.54 2.56
N PRO A 233 22.54 -42.58 1.92
CA PRO A 233 21.46 -43.35 2.52
C PRO A 233 22.00 -44.05 3.75
N GLY A 234 21.35 -43.85 4.91
CA GLY A 234 21.58 -44.59 6.15
C GLY A 234 20.77 -45.86 6.16
#